data_c91ae6a36e380b8eab3f2908dfb4abac
#
_entry.id   c91ae6a36e380b8eab3f2908dfb4abac
#
_cell.length_a   1.000
_cell.length_b   1.000
_cell.length_c   1.000
_cell.angle_alpha   90.00
_cell.angle_beta   90.00
_cell.angle_gamma   90.00
#
_symmetry.space_group_name_H-M   'P 1'
#
loop_
_entity.id
_entity.type
_entity.pdbx_description
1 polymer ?
#
loop_
_entity_poly.entity_id
_entity_poly.type
_entity_poly.pdbx_seq_one_letter_code
_entity_poly.pdbx_strand_id
1 'polypeptide(L)'
;SPLLRNVLNDTSEDLRLLAYGMLDALERNISRSIDKELDTLREAEEKEGADPLGPTGLQAAEKLSALYWELVYQNLAQGDMRNYAISESLRFCERVLAQQPQHPQHNLRRGLLLHALGRMDEAEQAYARAQQLGLPATRVLPYLAELSFEQRDFAKTRQLMQQLDEWSALPRLRPVIDY
;
A
#
# COMPACT_ATOMS: atom_id res chain seq x y z
N SER A 1 -13.56 -1.17 2.31
CA SER A 1 -14.11 -0.46 1.15
C SER A 1 -14.74 0.85 1.59
N PRO A 2 -14.46 2.01 0.92
CA PRO A 2 -15.10 3.29 1.26
C PRO A 2 -16.63 3.21 1.22
N LEU A 3 -17.18 2.42 0.32
CA LEU A 3 -18.60 2.20 0.14
C LEU A 3 -19.25 1.54 1.37
N LEU A 4 -18.60 0.52 1.93
CA LEU A 4 -19.08 -0.16 3.14
C LEU A 4 -19.07 0.75 4.36
N ARG A 5 -18.13 1.68 4.46
CA ARG A 5 -18.10 2.65 5.56
C ARG A 5 -19.23 3.67 5.49
N ASN A 6 -19.54 4.14 4.29
CA ASN A 6 -20.68 5.05 4.11
C ASN A 6 -21.98 4.37 4.54
N VAL A 7 -22.14 3.08 4.24
CA VAL A 7 -23.30 2.29 4.68
C VAL A 7 -23.33 2.13 6.19
N LEU A 8 -22.17 1.99 6.87
CA LEU A 8 -22.10 1.91 8.33
C LEU A 8 -22.61 3.17 9.05
N ASN A 9 -22.59 4.32 8.39
CA ASN A 9 -23.13 5.56 8.92
C ASN A 9 -24.62 5.75 8.63
N ASP A 10 -25.24 4.84 7.90
CA ASP A 10 -26.66 4.85 7.63
C ASP A 10 -27.44 4.53 8.91
N THR A 11 -28.65 5.12 9.03
CA THR A 11 -29.55 4.88 10.16
C THR A 11 -30.24 3.51 10.12
N SER A 12 -30.15 2.78 9.01
CA SER A 12 -30.70 1.44 8.86
C SER A 12 -29.84 0.41 9.58
N GLU A 13 -30.38 -0.19 10.63
CA GLU A 13 -29.71 -1.22 11.42
C GLU A 13 -29.37 -2.46 10.60
N ASP A 14 -30.26 -2.86 9.69
CA ASP A 14 -30.04 -4.02 8.82
C ASP A 14 -28.88 -3.80 7.85
N LEU A 15 -28.78 -2.60 7.27
CA LEU A 15 -27.68 -2.26 6.39
C LEU A 15 -26.35 -2.18 7.14
N ARG A 16 -26.37 -1.70 8.38
CA ARG A 16 -25.17 -1.71 9.25
C ARG A 16 -24.69 -3.12 9.54
N LEU A 17 -25.61 -4.01 9.93
CA LEU A 17 -25.29 -5.43 10.21
C LEU A 17 -24.73 -6.12 8.97
N LEU A 18 -25.33 -5.88 7.80
CA LEU A 18 -24.83 -6.42 6.53
C LEU A 18 -23.41 -5.91 6.24
N ALA A 19 -23.16 -4.61 6.39
CA ALA A 19 -21.85 -4.02 6.16
C ALA A 19 -20.78 -4.57 7.11
N TYR A 20 -21.10 -4.74 8.40
CA TYR A 20 -20.20 -5.38 9.36
C TYR A 20 -19.90 -6.82 8.98
N GLY A 21 -20.92 -7.58 8.58
CA GLY A 21 -20.73 -8.96 8.11
C GLY A 21 -19.82 -9.07 6.90
N MET A 22 -19.93 -8.13 5.96
CA MET A 22 -19.07 -8.08 4.76
C MET A 22 -17.63 -7.72 5.14
N LEU A 23 -17.41 -6.78 6.06
CA LEU A 23 -16.08 -6.41 6.55
C LEU A 23 -15.42 -7.57 7.29
N ASP A 24 -16.16 -8.26 8.15
CA ASP A 24 -15.67 -9.46 8.85
C ASP A 24 -15.27 -10.56 7.88
N ALA A 25 -16.07 -10.80 6.84
CA ALA A 25 -15.76 -11.78 5.82
C ALA A 25 -14.48 -11.42 5.05
N LEU A 26 -14.32 -10.14 4.69
CA LEU A 26 -13.14 -9.65 4.01
C LEU A 26 -11.88 -9.82 4.89
N GLU A 27 -11.96 -9.42 6.15
CA GLU A 27 -10.86 -9.58 7.11
C GLU A 27 -10.45 -11.05 7.25
N ARG A 28 -11.43 -11.95 7.44
CA ARG A 28 -11.15 -13.39 7.56
C ARG A 28 -10.49 -13.95 6.31
N ASN A 29 -10.94 -13.55 5.13
CA ASN A 29 -10.35 -14.00 3.87
C ASN A 29 -8.89 -13.55 3.72
N ILE A 30 -8.60 -12.29 4.06
CA ILE A 30 -7.23 -11.77 4.04
C ILE A 30 -6.37 -12.52 5.06
N SER A 31 -6.86 -12.71 6.28
CA SER A 31 -6.14 -13.43 7.35
C SER A 31 -5.81 -14.87 6.97
N ARG A 32 -6.74 -15.58 6.35
CA ARG A 32 -6.50 -16.93 5.82
C ARG A 32 -5.45 -16.95 4.73
N SER A 33 -5.48 -15.96 3.84
CA SER A 33 -4.49 -15.81 2.77
C SER A 33 -3.09 -15.52 3.35
N ILE A 34 -3.01 -14.70 4.39
CA ILE A 34 -1.77 -14.45 5.12
C ILE A 34 -1.22 -15.74 5.72
N ASP A 35 -2.03 -16.51 6.44
CA ASP A 35 -1.61 -17.76 7.06
C ASP A 35 -1.10 -18.76 6.02
N LYS A 36 -1.78 -18.85 4.88
CA LYS A 36 -1.37 -19.71 3.76
C LYS A 36 -0.02 -19.27 3.18
N GLU A 37 0.16 -17.97 2.96
CA GLU A 37 1.41 -17.46 2.37
C GLU A 37 2.58 -17.53 3.36
N LEU A 38 2.32 -17.41 4.67
CA LEU A 38 3.35 -17.65 5.70
C LEU A 38 3.84 -19.11 5.67
N ASP A 39 2.93 -20.05 5.54
CA ASP A 39 3.28 -21.47 5.38
C ASP A 39 4.07 -21.73 4.10
N THR A 40 3.64 -21.14 2.98
CA THR A 40 4.34 -21.22 1.70
C THR A 40 5.75 -20.67 1.80
N LEU A 41 5.91 -19.52 2.46
CA LEU A 41 7.22 -18.89 2.65
C LEU A 41 8.14 -19.78 3.47
N ARG A 42 7.65 -20.32 4.60
CA ARG A 42 8.43 -21.21 5.46
C ARG A 42 8.91 -22.44 4.70
N GLU A 43 8.03 -23.10 3.95
CA GLU A 43 8.38 -24.25 3.15
C GLU A 43 9.39 -23.90 2.04
N ALA A 44 9.21 -22.75 1.39
CA ALA A 44 10.12 -22.27 0.37
C ALA A 44 11.51 -21.97 0.93
N GLU A 45 11.59 -21.37 2.13
CA GLU A 45 12.86 -21.11 2.80
C GLU A 45 13.61 -22.40 3.12
N GLU A 46 12.92 -23.45 3.51
CA GLU A 46 13.50 -24.77 3.76
C GLU A 46 14.02 -25.44 2.48
N LYS A 47 13.31 -25.31 1.37
CA LYS A 47 13.63 -25.97 0.10
C LYS A 47 14.59 -25.19 -0.78
N GLU A 48 14.42 -23.86 -0.84
CA GLU A 48 15.13 -23.00 -1.79
C GLU A 48 16.18 -22.10 -1.12
N GLY A 49 16.15 -21.98 0.22
CA GLY A 49 16.96 -21.05 0.98
C GLY A 49 16.20 -19.82 1.40
N ALA A 50 16.70 -19.19 2.49
CA ALA A 50 16.07 -18.02 3.11
C ALA A 50 16.76 -16.70 2.77
N ASP A 51 18.05 -16.72 2.46
CA ASP A 51 18.84 -15.54 2.16
C ASP A 51 19.95 -15.87 1.13
N PRO A 52 19.75 -15.55 -0.14
CA PRO A 52 18.57 -14.91 -0.72
C PRO A 52 17.36 -15.86 -0.81
N LEU A 53 16.16 -15.28 -0.88
CA LEU A 53 14.96 -16.05 -1.16
C LEU A 53 14.99 -16.62 -2.56
N GLY A 54 14.55 -17.87 -2.71
CA GLY A 54 14.29 -18.46 -4.02
C GLY A 54 13.01 -17.91 -4.66
N PRO A 55 12.67 -18.37 -5.87
CA PRO A 55 11.51 -17.81 -6.62
C PRO A 55 10.18 -17.94 -5.87
N THR A 56 9.93 -19.08 -5.22
CA THR A 56 8.68 -19.32 -4.49
C THR A 56 8.61 -18.45 -3.23
N GLY A 57 9.71 -18.36 -2.49
CA GLY A 57 9.81 -17.53 -1.29
C GLY A 57 9.66 -16.04 -1.62
N LEU A 58 10.27 -15.59 -2.69
CA LEU A 58 10.16 -14.20 -3.14
C LEU A 58 8.72 -13.85 -3.50
N GLN A 59 8.03 -14.73 -4.23
CA GLN A 59 6.63 -14.53 -4.57
C GLN A 59 5.73 -14.51 -3.33
N ALA A 60 5.97 -15.39 -2.36
CA ALA A 60 5.23 -15.39 -1.09
C ALA A 60 5.45 -14.10 -0.31
N ALA A 61 6.69 -13.60 -0.25
CA ALA A 61 7.00 -12.33 0.40
C ALA A 61 6.29 -11.14 -0.27
N GLU A 62 6.22 -11.11 -1.59
CA GLU A 62 5.46 -10.10 -2.35
C GLU A 62 3.97 -10.12 -1.96
N LYS A 63 3.38 -11.31 -1.94
CA LYS A 63 1.97 -11.48 -1.57
C LYS A 63 1.71 -11.08 -0.12
N LEU A 64 2.59 -11.46 0.80
CA LEU A 64 2.47 -11.08 2.21
C LEU A 64 2.52 -9.58 2.41
N SER A 65 3.45 -8.90 1.76
CA SER A 65 3.51 -7.44 1.80
C SER A 65 2.19 -6.82 1.33
N ALA A 66 1.63 -7.32 0.22
CA ALA A 66 0.37 -6.84 -0.33
C ALA A 66 -0.82 -7.11 0.60
N LEU A 67 -0.90 -8.30 1.19
CA LEU A 67 -2.00 -8.69 2.07
C LEU A 67 -2.03 -7.90 3.38
N TYR A 68 -0.87 -7.72 4.02
CA TYR A 68 -0.80 -6.87 5.21
C TYR A 68 -1.14 -5.41 4.90
N TRP A 69 -0.69 -4.90 3.76
CA TRP A 69 -1.06 -3.55 3.32
C TRP A 69 -2.57 -3.44 3.07
N GLU A 70 -3.20 -4.47 2.52
CA GLU A 70 -4.64 -4.49 2.27
C GLU A 70 -5.45 -4.34 3.57
N LEU A 71 -5.01 -4.96 4.67
CA LEU A 71 -5.62 -4.77 6.00
C LEU A 71 -5.58 -3.30 6.42
N VAL A 72 -4.50 -2.61 6.14
CA VAL A 72 -4.34 -1.18 6.44
C VAL A 72 -5.18 -0.31 5.52
N TYR A 73 -5.09 -0.56 4.23
CA TYR A 73 -5.78 0.22 3.19
C TYR A 73 -7.31 0.12 3.32
N GLN A 74 -7.83 -1.08 3.58
CA GLN A 74 -9.26 -1.30 3.80
C GLN A 74 -9.70 -0.89 5.22
N ASN A 75 -8.76 -0.45 6.06
CA ASN A 75 -9.01 -0.06 7.45
C ASN A 75 -9.65 -1.19 8.28
N LEU A 76 -9.20 -2.41 8.04
CA LEU A 76 -9.65 -3.60 8.76
C LEU A 76 -8.87 -3.83 10.04
N ALA A 77 -7.71 -3.21 10.18
CA ALA A 77 -6.87 -3.25 11.37
C ALA A 77 -6.82 -1.86 12.04
N GLN A 78 -6.97 -1.83 13.36
CA GLN A 78 -6.98 -0.60 14.17
C GLN A 78 -5.92 -0.69 15.27
N GLY A 79 -5.45 0.47 15.74
CA GLY A 79 -4.53 0.57 16.86
C GLY A 79 -3.26 -0.25 16.67
N ASP A 80 -2.91 -1.09 17.65
CA ASP A 80 -1.72 -1.93 17.63
C ASP A 80 -1.72 -2.94 16.48
N MET A 81 -2.89 -3.46 16.11
CA MET A 81 -3.02 -4.37 14.97
C MET A 81 -2.69 -3.67 13.65
N ARG A 82 -3.08 -2.41 13.52
CA ARG A 82 -2.73 -1.60 12.35
C ARG A 82 -1.22 -1.38 12.27
N ASN A 83 -0.60 -1.01 13.38
CA ASN A 83 0.85 -0.81 13.45
C ASN A 83 1.61 -2.11 13.14
N TYR A 84 1.13 -3.24 13.66
CA TYR A 84 1.68 -4.56 13.34
C TYR A 84 1.58 -4.87 11.84
N ALA A 85 0.41 -4.67 11.23
CA ALA A 85 0.20 -4.91 9.81
C ALA A 85 1.10 -4.05 8.93
N ILE A 86 1.27 -2.76 9.27
CA ILE A 86 2.18 -1.86 8.57
C ILE A 86 3.63 -2.37 8.67
N SER A 87 4.07 -2.72 9.87
CA SER A 87 5.44 -3.20 10.12
C SER A 87 5.73 -4.51 9.40
N GLU A 88 4.79 -5.44 9.39
CA GLU A 88 4.93 -6.71 8.66
C GLU A 88 4.93 -6.50 7.15
N SER A 89 4.04 -5.67 6.64
CA SER A 89 4.05 -5.32 5.22
C SER A 89 5.38 -4.72 4.79
N LEU A 90 5.92 -3.79 5.59
CA LEU A 90 7.22 -3.17 5.33
C LEU A 90 8.36 -4.18 5.38
N ARG A 91 8.35 -5.07 6.36
CA ARG A 91 9.38 -6.11 6.52
C ARG A 91 9.46 -7.00 5.27
N PHE A 92 8.32 -7.48 4.77
CA PHE A 92 8.28 -8.29 3.56
C PHE A 92 8.62 -7.46 2.31
N CYS A 93 8.16 -6.23 2.23
CA CYS A 93 8.50 -5.32 1.14
C CYS A 93 10.02 -5.10 1.04
N GLU A 94 10.68 -4.89 2.17
CA GLU A 94 12.13 -4.68 2.22
C GLU A 94 12.91 -5.95 1.86
N ARG A 95 12.42 -7.13 2.24
CA ARG A 95 13.03 -8.41 1.79
C ARG A 95 12.97 -8.54 0.26
N VAL A 96 11.86 -8.17 -0.34
CA VAL A 96 11.73 -8.17 -1.81
C VAL A 96 12.66 -7.15 -2.44
N LEU A 97 12.70 -5.93 -1.92
CA LEU A 97 13.56 -4.86 -2.43
C LEU A 97 15.05 -5.16 -2.28
N ALA A 98 15.46 -5.95 -1.28
CA ALA A 98 16.84 -6.40 -1.14
C ALA A 98 17.30 -7.19 -2.36
N GLN A 99 16.42 -7.94 -2.99
CA GLN A 99 16.70 -8.74 -4.19
C GLN A 99 16.28 -8.05 -5.50
N GLN A 100 15.29 -7.18 -5.44
CA GLN A 100 14.75 -6.43 -6.57
C GLN A 100 14.69 -4.93 -6.27
N PRO A 101 15.84 -4.26 -6.06
CA PRO A 101 15.87 -2.85 -5.62
C PRO A 101 15.31 -1.88 -6.65
N GLN A 102 15.22 -2.30 -7.91
CA GLN A 102 14.72 -1.46 -9.02
C GLN A 102 13.26 -1.75 -9.38
N HIS A 103 12.52 -2.46 -8.54
CA HIS A 103 11.11 -2.75 -8.78
C HIS A 103 10.25 -1.53 -8.42
N PRO A 104 9.58 -0.89 -9.42
CA PRO A 104 8.90 0.40 -9.18
C PRO A 104 7.75 0.28 -8.18
N GLN A 105 6.91 -0.76 -8.28
CA GLN A 105 5.74 -0.96 -7.44
C GLN A 105 6.10 -1.19 -5.97
N HIS A 106 7.16 -1.96 -5.71
CA HIS A 106 7.61 -2.20 -4.33
C HIS A 106 8.23 -0.96 -3.71
N ASN A 107 8.88 -0.12 -4.50
CA ASN A 107 9.36 1.19 -4.03
C ASN A 107 8.19 2.11 -3.68
N LEU A 108 7.12 2.13 -4.47
CA LEU A 108 5.90 2.87 -4.15
C LEU A 108 5.27 2.36 -2.84
N ARG A 109 5.11 1.06 -2.70
CA ARG A 109 4.56 0.47 -1.47
C ARG A 109 5.43 0.82 -0.27
N ARG A 110 6.75 0.75 -0.40
CA ARG A 110 7.66 1.18 0.66
C ARG A 110 7.38 2.63 1.08
N GLY A 111 7.19 3.52 0.12
CA GLY A 111 6.81 4.91 0.38
C GLY A 111 5.51 5.02 1.15
N LEU A 112 4.46 4.30 0.73
CA LEU A 112 3.15 4.29 1.40
C LEU A 112 3.26 3.79 2.84
N LEU A 113 4.03 2.74 3.08
CA LEU A 113 4.22 2.17 4.41
C LEU A 113 5.02 3.10 5.32
N LEU A 114 6.10 3.68 4.83
CA LEU A 114 6.89 4.67 5.56
C LEU A 114 6.08 5.92 5.89
N HIS A 115 5.26 6.37 4.95
CA HIS A 115 4.33 7.49 5.15
C HIS A 115 3.35 7.18 6.28
N ALA A 116 2.75 5.98 6.26
CA ALA A 116 1.83 5.52 7.31
C ALA A 116 2.50 5.44 8.69
N LEU A 117 3.80 5.19 8.75
CA LEU A 117 4.59 5.18 9.98
C LEU A 117 5.07 6.58 10.42
N GLY A 118 4.80 7.62 9.64
CA GLY A 118 5.26 8.98 9.93
C GLY A 118 6.75 9.21 9.60
N ARG A 119 7.39 8.29 8.89
CA ARG A 119 8.79 8.41 8.44
C ARG A 119 8.83 9.19 7.12
N MET A 120 8.60 10.50 7.21
CA MET A 120 8.26 11.34 6.06
C MET A 120 9.41 11.49 5.05
N ASP A 121 10.65 11.70 5.51
CA ASP A 121 11.80 11.89 4.62
C ASP A 121 12.10 10.61 3.82
N GLU A 122 12.05 9.47 4.48
CA GLU A 122 12.24 8.18 3.82
C GLU A 122 11.10 7.86 2.86
N ALA A 123 9.86 8.22 3.21
CA ALA A 123 8.71 8.07 2.33
C ALA A 123 8.89 8.89 1.04
N GLU A 124 9.32 10.15 1.16
CA GLU A 124 9.58 11.01 0.02
C GLU A 124 10.63 10.40 -0.92
N GLN A 125 11.73 9.89 -0.35
CA GLN A 125 12.77 9.22 -1.13
C GLN A 125 12.24 7.98 -1.87
N ALA A 126 11.41 7.18 -1.22
CA ALA A 126 10.81 5.99 -1.83
C ALA A 126 9.84 6.35 -2.96
N TYR A 127 9.01 7.36 -2.78
CA TYR A 127 8.13 7.88 -3.85
C TYR A 127 8.93 8.41 -5.05
N ALA A 128 9.95 9.22 -4.78
CA ALA A 128 10.82 9.74 -5.84
C ALA A 128 11.53 8.61 -6.59
N ARG A 129 11.99 7.60 -5.87
CA ARG A 129 12.63 6.41 -6.47
C ARG A 129 11.67 5.64 -7.36
N ALA A 130 10.42 5.43 -6.92
CA ALA A 130 9.40 4.77 -7.72
C ALA A 130 9.16 5.49 -9.05
N GLN A 131 9.11 6.81 -9.03
CA GLN A 131 8.97 7.63 -10.24
C GLN A 131 10.19 7.52 -11.15
N GLN A 132 11.39 7.58 -10.60
CA GLN A 132 12.64 7.40 -11.36
C GLN A 132 12.71 6.02 -12.04
N LEU A 133 12.13 5.00 -11.40
CA LEU A 133 12.10 3.64 -11.92
C LEU A 133 10.99 3.41 -12.95
N GLY A 134 10.21 4.41 -13.28
CA GLY A 134 9.26 4.39 -14.39
C GLY A 134 7.79 4.38 -14.04
N LEU A 135 7.41 4.52 -12.76
CA LEU A 135 6.01 4.72 -12.45
C LEU A 135 5.54 6.07 -12.99
N PRO A 136 4.33 6.12 -13.58
CA PRO A 136 3.79 7.37 -14.08
C PRO A 136 3.65 8.43 -12.99
N ALA A 137 3.92 9.67 -13.33
CA ALA A 137 3.76 10.81 -12.42
C ALA A 137 2.36 10.86 -11.81
N THR A 138 1.34 10.52 -12.58
CA THR A 138 -0.06 10.45 -12.14
C THR A 138 -0.30 9.49 -10.98
N ARG A 139 0.56 8.47 -10.82
CA ARG A 139 0.47 7.53 -9.70
C ARG A 139 1.27 7.96 -8.48
N VAL A 140 2.32 8.75 -8.64
CA VAL A 140 3.27 9.10 -7.58
C VAL A 140 3.02 10.51 -7.04
N LEU A 141 2.75 11.48 -7.91
CA LEU A 141 2.58 12.88 -7.50
C LEU A 141 1.47 13.11 -6.46
N PRO A 142 0.32 12.41 -6.49
CA PRO A 142 -0.70 12.57 -5.44
C PRO A 142 -0.15 12.27 -4.04
N TYR A 143 0.67 11.25 -3.89
CA TYR A 143 1.26 10.88 -2.60
C TYR A 143 2.33 11.88 -2.16
N LEU A 144 3.15 12.37 -3.08
CA LEU A 144 4.13 13.43 -2.79
C LEU A 144 3.42 14.73 -2.39
N ALA A 145 2.31 15.08 -3.05
CA ALA A 145 1.51 16.24 -2.69
C ALA A 145 0.89 16.11 -1.31
N GLU A 146 0.33 14.94 -0.98
CA GLU A 146 -0.22 14.65 0.34
C GLU A 146 0.86 14.77 1.42
N LEU A 147 2.04 14.20 1.17
CA LEU A 147 3.18 14.24 2.08
C LEU A 147 3.62 15.69 2.33
N SER A 148 3.79 16.50 1.29
CA SER A 148 4.18 17.90 1.41
C SER A 148 3.13 18.74 2.15
N PHE A 149 1.85 18.45 1.92
CA PHE A 149 0.74 19.10 2.63
C PHE A 149 0.78 18.80 4.14
N GLU A 150 1.00 17.54 4.50
CA GLU A 150 1.14 17.11 5.90
C GLU A 150 2.34 17.77 6.58
N GLN A 151 3.43 17.97 5.84
CA GLN A 151 4.62 18.69 6.28
C GLN A 151 4.44 20.22 6.28
N ARG A 152 3.27 20.70 5.88
CA ARG A 152 2.94 22.12 5.74
C ARG A 152 3.81 22.89 4.74
N ASP A 153 4.41 22.19 3.81
CA ASP A 153 5.09 22.79 2.67
C ASP A 153 4.09 23.07 1.54
N PHE A 154 3.28 24.10 1.73
CA PHE A 154 2.19 24.42 0.81
C PHE A 154 2.68 24.91 -0.55
N ALA A 155 3.86 25.51 -0.63
CA ALA A 155 4.47 25.90 -1.90
C ALA A 155 4.77 24.67 -2.76
N LYS A 156 5.38 23.64 -2.16
CA LYS A 156 5.67 22.37 -2.81
C LYS A 156 4.38 21.63 -3.19
N THR A 157 3.39 21.64 -2.31
CA THR A 157 2.08 21.04 -2.59
C THR A 157 1.43 21.66 -3.83
N ARG A 158 1.41 22.99 -3.92
CA ARG A 158 0.88 23.69 -5.10
C ARG A 158 1.64 23.35 -6.37
N GLN A 159 2.96 23.28 -6.30
CA GLN A 159 3.80 22.91 -7.43
C GLN A 159 3.49 21.49 -7.93
N LEU A 160 3.36 20.54 -7.02
CA LEU A 160 3.01 19.15 -7.34
C LEU A 160 1.61 19.02 -7.94
N MET A 161 0.64 19.74 -7.37
CA MET A 161 -0.74 19.76 -7.89
C MET A 161 -0.80 20.40 -9.27
N GLN A 162 0.00 21.43 -9.53
CA GLN A 162 0.11 22.05 -10.85
C GLN A 162 0.68 21.06 -11.88
N GLN A 163 1.69 20.30 -11.51
CA GLN A 163 2.22 19.23 -12.37
C GLN A 163 1.15 18.17 -12.69
N LEU A 164 0.33 17.79 -11.72
CA LEU A 164 -0.79 16.88 -11.93
C LEU A 164 -1.81 17.45 -12.92
N ASP A 165 -2.14 18.74 -12.82
CA ASP A 165 -3.06 19.41 -13.74
C ASP A 165 -2.51 19.40 -15.17
N GLU A 166 -1.21 19.63 -15.36
CA GLU A 166 -0.54 19.52 -16.65
C GLU A 166 -0.69 18.11 -17.24
N TRP A 167 -0.51 17.06 -16.42
CA TRP A 167 -0.73 15.68 -16.85
C TRP A 167 -2.20 15.40 -17.14
N SER A 168 -3.14 15.97 -16.39
CA SER A 168 -4.59 15.82 -16.62
C SER A 168 -5.07 16.45 -17.92
N ALA A 169 -4.35 17.43 -18.42
CA ALA A 169 -4.64 18.06 -19.71
C ALA A 169 -4.36 17.12 -20.89
N LEU A 170 -3.60 16.04 -20.70
CA LEU A 170 -3.34 15.04 -21.72
C LEU A 170 -4.55 14.10 -21.85
N PRO A 171 -5.17 13.97 -23.06
CA PRO A 171 -6.41 13.21 -23.23
C PRO A 171 -6.34 11.75 -22.79
N ARG A 172 -5.13 11.16 -22.82
CA ARG A 172 -4.90 9.75 -22.43
C ARG A 172 -4.90 9.52 -20.92
N LEU A 173 -4.74 10.57 -20.13
CA LEU A 173 -4.56 10.51 -18.68
C LEU A 173 -5.78 10.98 -17.90
N ARG A 174 -6.71 11.68 -18.56
CA ARG A 174 -7.96 12.16 -17.95
C ARG A 174 -8.71 11.09 -17.18
N PRO A 175 -8.95 9.88 -17.74
CA PRO A 175 -9.69 8.85 -17.01
C PRO A 175 -8.98 8.33 -15.76
N VAL A 176 -7.66 8.50 -15.66
CA VAL A 176 -6.85 8.05 -14.52
C VAL A 176 -6.87 9.05 -13.39
N ILE A 177 -7.04 10.34 -13.70
CA ILE A 177 -6.99 11.44 -12.73
C ILE A 177 -8.38 11.75 -12.17
N ASP A 178 -9.44 11.55 -12.95
CA ASP A 178 -10.82 11.75 -12.53
C ASP A 178 -11.32 10.67 -11.54
N TYR A 179 -10.50 9.68 -11.24
CA TYR A 179 -10.69 8.67 -10.21
C TYR A 179 -9.88 8.99 -8.96
#